data_e05bdd4614f26a83aababd1bc8bb768a
#
_entry.id   e05bdd4614f26a83aababd1bc8bb768a
#
_cell.length_a   1.000
_cell.length_b   1.000
_cell.length_c   1.000
_cell.angle_alpha   90.00
_cell.angle_beta   90.00
_cell.angle_gamma   90.00
#
_symmetry.space_group_name_H-M   'P 1'
#
loop_
_entity.id
_entity.type
_entity.pdbx_description
1 polymer ?
#
loop_
_entity_poly.entity_id
_entity_poly.type
_entity_poly.pdbx_seq_one_letter_code
_entity_poly.pdbx_strand_id
1 'polypeptide(L)'
;MNTTKREFVLLTDKFAKILFNTKVGQKYLTKLISLIIDTPVELLGQSFIPLNPHISVHPDVVSSEADLAYENGDIFVNLEINFHDSLKLNNKNQVYLHQLILRQVSSDKDYTNIKKVFQINLNGYDEFKRNEFIYRSKVIEEKYNIERYDNLEIIDINLYKLYEMDYNLVMEGTDELKKMLYLFVCDDNDLLVRLYEGDRFMKKVLKEANRLKVNIDDLLLYDKEEIKRDVYEAGVKRRNSIEIAIKLLKNQKYTFEEIADMTDLALYEVEKLKKQIDEGEI
;
A
#
# COMPACT_ATOMS: atom_id res chain seq x y z
N MET A 1 23.09 -11.36 15.28
CA MET A 1 22.95 -11.65 13.83
C MET A 1 22.73 -10.34 13.12
N ASN A 2 23.58 -9.98 12.17
CA ASN A 2 23.43 -8.75 11.39
C ASN A 2 22.16 -8.87 10.54
N THR A 3 21.09 -8.21 10.98
CA THR A 3 19.92 -8.00 10.13
C THR A 3 20.34 -7.01 9.05
N THR A 4 20.64 -7.53 7.87
CA THR A 4 20.79 -6.74 6.65
C THR A 4 19.48 -5.96 6.46
N LYS A 5 19.55 -4.64 6.56
CA LYS A 5 18.43 -3.75 6.26
C LYS A 5 17.94 -4.07 4.86
N ARG A 6 16.73 -4.60 4.77
CA ARG A 6 16.03 -4.74 3.51
C ARG A 6 15.55 -3.35 3.11
N GLU A 7 16.04 -2.81 2.03
CA GLU A 7 15.49 -1.61 1.41
C GLU A 7 14.27 -2.04 0.60
N PHE A 8 13.10 -1.43 0.84
CA PHE A 8 11.87 -1.65 0.06
C PHE A 8 12.01 -1.06 -1.35
N VAL A 9 12.84 -1.64 -2.18
CA VAL A 9 13.21 -1.08 -3.47
C VAL A 9 12.04 -1.04 -4.47
N LEU A 10 11.03 -1.91 -4.31
CA LEU A 10 9.91 -2.02 -5.24
C LEU A 10 8.68 -1.19 -4.85
N LEU A 11 8.61 -0.69 -3.63
CA LEU A 11 7.54 0.19 -3.15
C LEU A 11 7.67 1.65 -3.60
N THR A 12 8.62 1.98 -4.44
CA THR A 12 8.66 3.33 -4.98
C THR A 12 7.57 3.50 -6.02
N ASP A 13 6.77 4.54 -5.86
CA ASP A 13 5.75 4.98 -6.79
C ASP A 13 6.24 4.95 -8.26
N LYS A 14 7.44 5.46 -8.51
CA LYS A 14 8.06 5.47 -9.85
C LYS A 14 8.26 4.08 -10.45
N PHE A 15 8.74 3.10 -9.68
CA PHE A 15 8.95 1.75 -10.20
C PHE A 15 7.62 1.06 -10.51
N ALA A 16 6.66 1.17 -9.62
CA ALA A 16 5.33 0.62 -9.84
C ALA A 16 4.68 1.21 -11.10
N LYS A 17 4.75 2.53 -11.30
CA LYS A 17 4.25 3.21 -12.50
C LYS A 17 4.92 2.67 -13.77
N ILE A 18 6.24 2.51 -13.76
CA ILE A 18 6.97 1.97 -14.93
C ILE A 18 6.60 0.52 -15.20
N LEU A 19 6.54 -0.33 -14.17
CA LEU A 19 6.13 -1.73 -14.33
C LEU A 19 4.71 -1.82 -14.89
N PHE A 20 3.77 -1.10 -14.33
CA PHE A 20 2.37 -1.16 -14.73
C PHE A 20 2.09 -0.54 -16.11
N ASN A 21 3.02 0.25 -16.65
CA ASN A 21 2.96 0.71 -18.04
C ASN A 21 3.31 -0.39 -19.06
N THR A 22 3.91 -1.49 -18.63
CA THR A 22 4.19 -2.60 -19.54
C THR A 22 2.96 -3.48 -19.75
N LYS A 23 2.88 -4.17 -20.89
CA LYS A 23 1.79 -5.13 -21.16
C LYS A 23 1.70 -6.25 -20.10
N VAL A 24 2.83 -6.65 -19.54
CA VAL A 24 2.88 -7.67 -18.49
C VAL A 24 2.41 -7.08 -17.17
N GLY A 25 2.88 -5.87 -16.84
CA GLY A 25 2.48 -5.16 -15.63
C GLY A 25 1.01 -4.77 -15.61
N GLN A 26 0.42 -4.41 -16.75
CA GLN A 26 -1.03 -4.17 -16.87
C GLN A 26 -1.85 -5.41 -16.50
N LYS A 27 -1.46 -6.58 -17.02
CA LYS A 27 -2.12 -7.85 -16.65
C LYS A 27 -1.94 -8.19 -15.17
N TYR A 28 -0.75 -7.90 -14.63
CA TYR A 28 -0.49 -8.07 -13.20
C TYR A 28 -1.37 -7.16 -12.38
N LEU A 29 -1.47 -5.88 -12.73
CA LEU A 29 -2.32 -4.91 -12.04
C LEU A 29 -3.80 -5.30 -12.10
N THR A 30 -4.32 -5.73 -13.27
CA THR A 30 -5.70 -6.21 -13.39
C THR A 30 -5.96 -7.39 -12.45
N LYS A 31 -5.05 -8.36 -12.42
CA LYS A 31 -5.18 -9.53 -11.53
C LYS A 31 -5.08 -9.12 -10.06
N LEU A 32 -4.19 -8.20 -9.72
CA LEU A 32 -4.04 -7.67 -8.37
C LEU A 32 -5.32 -6.97 -7.90
N ILE A 33 -5.86 -6.06 -8.70
CA ILE A 33 -7.14 -5.39 -8.43
C ILE A 33 -8.26 -6.43 -8.25
N SER A 34 -8.36 -7.40 -9.16
CA SER A 34 -9.34 -8.50 -9.09
C SER A 34 -9.34 -9.21 -7.73
N LEU A 35 -8.16 -9.55 -7.23
CA LEU A 35 -8.00 -10.20 -5.92
C LEU A 35 -8.34 -9.26 -4.75
N ILE A 36 -8.00 -7.98 -4.86
CA ILE A 36 -8.24 -7.00 -3.80
C ILE A 36 -9.72 -6.69 -3.65
N ILE A 37 -10.44 -6.48 -4.77
CA ILE A 37 -11.87 -6.10 -4.74
C ILE A 37 -12.80 -7.30 -4.86
N ASP A 38 -12.25 -8.51 -4.86
CA ASP A 38 -13.01 -9.78 -4.97
C ASP A 38 -13.93 -9.79 -6.21
N THR A 39 -13.36 -9.40 -7.36
CA THR A 39 -14.10 -9.33 -8.62
C THR A 39 -13.36 -10.12 -9.70
N PRO A 40 -14.01 -11.07 -10.40
CA PRO A 40 -13.36 -11.86 -11.45
C PRO A 40 -12.68 -11.00 -12.51
N VAL A 41 -11.47 -11.40 -12.94
CA VAL A 41 -10.66 -10.65 -13.93
C VAL A 41 -11.42 -10.41 -15.22
N GLU A 42 -12.26 -11.35 -15.62
CA GLU A 42 -13.08 -11.29 -16.85
C GLU A 42 -14.08 -10.13 -16.81
N LEU A 43 -14.56 -9.76 -15.62
CA LEU A 43 -15.49 -8.64 -15.44
C LEU A 43 -14.77 -7.30 -15.38
N LEU A 44 -13.47 -7.28 -15.07
CA LEU A 44 -12.69 -6.04 -15.05
C LEU A 44 -12.37 -5.52 -16.46
N GLY A 45 -12.27 -6.41 -17.44
CA GLY A 45 -11.90 -6.03 -18.82
C GLY A 45 -10.44 -5.60 -18.95
N GLN A 46 -10.13 -4.94 -20.07
CA GLN A 46 -8.76 -4.51 -20.39
C GLN A 46 -8.57 -2.98 -20.40
N SER A 47 -9.46 -2.25 -19.78
CA SER A 47 -9.43 -0.78 -19.82
C SER A 47 -8.50 -0.23 -18.75
N PHE A 48 -7.36 0.31 -19.16
CA PHE A 48 -6.46 1.08 -18.31
C PHE A 48 -6.51 2.55 -18.71
N ILE A 49 -6.62 3.42 -17.71
CA ILE A 49 -6.35 4.84 -17.90
C ILE A 49 -4.82 5.01 -17.88
N PRO A 50 -4.25 5.79 -18.80
CA PRO A 50 -2.82 6.11 -18.77
C PRO A 50 -2.42 6.68 -17.42
N LEU A 51 -1.19 6.38 -17.02
CA LEU A 51 -0.55 6.89 -15.83
C LEU A 51 -0.62 8.41 -15.72
N ASN A 52 -0.71 8.88 -14.48
CA ASN A 52 -0.84 10.28 -14.12
C ASN A 52 -2.08 10.95 -14.74
N PRO A 53 -3.30 10.41 -14.56
CA PRO A 53 -4.46 11.17 -14.93
C PRO A 53 -4.46 12.45 -14.08
N HIS A 54 -4.25 13.60 -14.72
CA HIS A 54 -4.51 14.88 -14.08
C HIS A 54 -5.99 14.91 -13.71
N ILE A 55 -6.27 14.75 -12.43
CA ILE A 55 -7.62 14.83 -11.89
C ILE A 55 -7.84 16.29 -11.53
N SER A 56 -8.30 17.09 -12.50
CA SER A 56 -8.70 18.47 -12.26
C SER A 56 -10.20 18.59 -12.47
N VAL A 57 -10.90 19.13 -11.49
CA VAL A 57 -12.32 19.48 -11.57
C VAL A 57 -12.48 20.93 -12.07
N HIS A 58 -11.49 21.78 -11.87
CA HIS A 58 -11.49 23.18 -12.27
C HIS A 58 -10.05 23.68 -12.48
N PRO A 59 -9.76 24.59 -13.44
CA PRO A 59 -8.41 25.11 -13.69
C PRO A 59 -7.73 25.74 -12.48
N ASP A 60 -8.51 26.28 -11.54
CA ASP A 60 -8.01 26.95 -10.34
C ASP A 60 -7.94 26.02 -9.11
N VAL A 61 -8.32 24.76 -9.24
CA VAL A 61 -8.19 23.74 -8.19
C VAL A 61 -6.92 22.96 -8.42
N VAL A 62 -6.19 22.68 -7.33
CA VAL A 62 -4.98 21.85 -7.35
C VAL A 62 -5.25 20.56 -8.15
N SER A 63 -4.56 20.42 -9.26
CA SER A 63 -4.57 19.17 -10.01
C SER A 63 -3.94 18.09 -9.15
N SER A 64 -4.66 16.99 -8.93
CA SER A 64 -4.10 15.83 -8.26
C SER A 64 -3.65 14.81 -9.31
N GLU A 65 -2.47 14.26 -9.11
CA GLU A 65 -1.98 13.14 -9.90
C GLU A 65 -2.19 11.86 -9.09
N ALA A 66 -3.12 11.01 -9.53
CA ALA A 66 -3.26 9.69 -8.96
C ALA A 66 -2.05 8.83 -9.37
N ASP A 67 -1.60 7.95 -8.47
CA ASP A 67 -0.50 7.05 -8.80
C ASP A 67 -0.88 6.12 -9.94
N LEU A 68 -2.02 5.48 -9.83
CA LEU A 68 -2.56 4.59 -10.85
C LEU A 68 -4.09 4.64 -10.82
N ALA A 69 -4.71 4.77 -11.98
CA ALA A 69 -6.15 4.70 -12.11
C ALA A 69 -6.57 3.61 -13.09
N TYR A 70 -7.66 2.93 -12.77
CA TYR A 70 -8.30 1.93 -13.61
C TYR A 70 -9.78 2.24 -13.71
N GLU A 71 -10.34 2.16 -14.91
CA GLU A 71 -11.76 2.41 -15.16
C GLU A 71 -12.31 1.38 -16.15
N ASN A 72 -13.50 0.87 -15.86
CA ASN A 72 -14.32 0.13 -16.80
C ASN A 72 -15.77 0.67 -16.79
N GLY A 73 -16.72 -0.08 -17.40
CA GLY A 73 -18.13 0.32 -17.47
C GLY A 73 -18.74 0.60 -16.09
N ASP A 74 -18.40 -0.18 -15.06
CA ASP A 74 -19.14 -0.25 -13.80
C ASP A 74 -18.33 0.26 -12.59
N ILE A 75 -16.99 0.25 -12.67
CA ILE A 75 -16.11 0.59 -11.55
C ILE A 75 -15.04 1.59 -11.94
N PHE A 76 -14.62 2.34 -10.94
CA PHE A 76 -13.42 3.17 -10.95
C PHE A 76 -12.51 2.76 -9.80
N VAL A 77 -11.24 2.49 -10.08
CA VAL A 77 -10.24 2.15 -9.06
C VAL A 77 -9.13 3.19 -9.07
N ASN A 78 -8.88 3.80 -7.93
CA ASN A 78 -7.66 4.54 -7.67
C ASN A 78 -6.74 3.67 -6.80
N LEU A 79 -5.50 3.48 -7.23
CA LEU A 79 -4.49 2.75 -6.48
C LEU A 79 -3.34 3.69 -6.15
N GLU A 80 -3.11 3.88 -4.86
CA GLU A 80 -2.04 4.71 -4.30
C GLU A 80 -0.99 3.82 -3.62
N ILE A 81 0.27 4.21 -3.74
CA ILE A 81 1.38 3.53 -3.08
C ILE A 81 1.99 4.49 -2.06
N ASN A 82 1.79 4.18 -0.79
CA ASN A 82 2.15 5.05 0.32
C ASN A 82 3.29 4.42 1.13
N PHE A 83 4.48 4.99 1.07
CA PHE A 83 5.63 4.46 1.80
C PHE A 83 5.64 4.85 3.27
N HIS A 84 5.15 6.06 3.59
CA HIS A 84 5.16 6.63 4.94
C HIS A 84 3.78 7.11 5.35
N ASP A 85 3.46 6.91 6.62
CA ASP A 85 2.28 7.49 7.25
C ASP A 85 2.45 9.02 7.40
N SER A 86 1.43 9.77 6.98
CA SER A 86 1.30 11.19 7.28
C SER A 86 -0.15 11.66 7.17
N LEU A 87 -0.56 12.57 8.06
CA LEU A 87 -1.86 13.26 7.98
C LEU A 87 -2.09 13.94 6.63
N LYS A 88 -1.01 14.42 5.98
CA LYS A 88 -1.07 15.02 4.65
C LYS A 88 -1.50 14.00 3.60
N LEU A 89 -1.09 12.74 3.75
CA LEU A 89 -1.39 11.66 2.82
C LEU A 89 -2.87 11.25 2.90
N ASN A 90 -3.40 11.11 4.12
CA ASN A 90 -4.81 10.80 4.35
C ASN A 90 -5.72 11.88 3.77
N ASN A 91 -5.38 13.15 3.96
CA ASN A 91 -6.12 14.27 3.36
C ASN A 91 -6.01 14.27 1.83
N LYS A 92 -4.84 13.97 1.27
CA LYS A 92 -4.61 13.82 -0.17
C LYS A 92 -5.52 12.73 -0.74
N ASN A 93 -5.52 11.55 -0.14
CA ASN A 93 -6.33 10.41 -0.58
C ASN A 93 -7.83 10.71 -0.54
N GLN A 94 -8.31 11.43 0.50
CA GLN A 94 -9.70 11.89 0.56
C GLN A 94 -10.04 12.86 -0.59
N VAL A 95 -9.17 13.82 -0.88
CA VAL A 95 -9.36 14.77 -1.99
C VAL A 95 -9.44 14.01 -3.32
N TYR A 96 -8.56 13.07 -3.57
CA TYR A 96 -8.56 12.27 -4.79
C TYR A 96 -9.85 11.47 -4.94
N LEU A 97 -10.28 10.82 -3.89
CA LEU A 97 -11.51 10.06 -3.86
C LEU A 97 -12.74 10.90 -4.24
N HIS A 98 -12.86 12.10 -3.65
CA HIS A 98 -13.96 13.01 -3.96
C HIS A 98 -13.87 13.55 -5.39
N GLN A 99 -12.68 13.83 -5.90
CA GLN A 99 -12.48 14.26 -7.28
C GLN A 99 -12.88 13.16 -8.29
N LEU A 100 -12.60 11.90 -7.99
CA LEU A 100 -13.02 10.77 -8.82
C LEU A 100 -14.54 10.63 -8.91
N ILE A 101 -15.24 10.88 -7.80
CA ILE A 101 -16.69 10.90 -7.78
C ILE A 101 -17.21 12.09 -8.59
N LEU A 102 -16.70 13.30 -8.35
CA LEU A 102 -17.12 14.51 -9.03
C LEU A 102 -16.88 14.46 -10.55
N ARG A 103 -15.78 13.84 -10.98
CA ARG A 103 -15.46 13.67 -12.40
C ARG A 103 -16.51 12.87 -13.17
N GLN A 104 -17.27 12.04 -12.48
CA GLN A 104 -18.31 11.22 -13.11
C GLN A 104 -19.62 11.98 -13.32
N VAL A 105 -19.77 13.14 -12.67
CA VAL A 105 -20.98 13.96 -12.82
C VAL A 105 -20.83 14.84 -14.04
N SER A 106 -21.69 14.67 -15.02
CA SER A 106 -21.73 15.47 -16.24
C SER A 106 -22.28 16.86 -15.99
N SER A 107 -22.10 17.77 -16.97
CA SER A 107 -22.56 19.16 -16.89
C SER A 107 -24.08 19.33 -16.74
N ASP A 108 -24.86 18.33 -17.14
CA ASP A 108 -26.31 18.25 -17.00
C ASP A 108 -26.77 17.76 -15.62
N LYS A 109 -25.82 17.52 -14.69
CA LYS A 109 -26.08 17.12 -13.29
C LYS A 109 -26.85 15.79 -13.15
N ASP A 110 -26.57 14.85 -14.02
CA ASP A 110 -27.06 13.48 -13.84
C ASP A 110 -26.23 12.78 -12.76
N TYR A 111 -26.85 12.44 -11.65
CA TYR A 111 -26.27 11.73 -10.52
C TYR A 111 -26.67 10.25 -10.47
N THR A 112 -27.40 9.75 -11.47
CA THR A 112 -27.97 8.40 -11.44
C THR A 112 -26.98 7.29 -11.79
N ASN A 113 -25.89 7.63 -12.51
CA ASN A 113 -24.96 6.67 -13.08
C ASN A 113 -23.52 6.83 -12.53
N ILE A 114 -23.38 7.04 -11.22
CA ILE A 114 -22.06 7.08 -10.58
C ILE A 114 -21.56 5.65 -10.39
N LYS A 115 -20.46 5.33 -11.07
CA LYS A 115 -19.78 4.04 -10.94
C LYS A 115 -19.27 3.84 -9.51
N LYS A 116 -19.16 2.60 -9.08
CA LYS A 116 -18.52 2.28 -7.80
C LYS A 116 -17.04 2.68 -7.83
N VAL A 117 -16.60 3.41 -6.82
CA VAL A 117 -15.22 3.85 -6.65
C VAL A 117 -14.55 3.04 -5.57
N PHE A 118 -13.42 2.44 -5.92
CA PHE A 118 -12.51 1.80 -4.98
C PHE A 118 -11.25 2.65 -4.84
N GLN A 119 -10.97 3.09 -3.62
CA GLN A 119 -9.67 3.63 -3.25
C GLN A 119 -8.85 2.50 -2.64
N ILE A 120 -7.78 2.09 -3.31
CA ILE A 120 -6.85 1.06 -2.83
C ILE A 120 -5.56 1.74 -2.42
N ASN A 121 -5.16 1.59 -1.18
CA ASN A 121 -3.91 2.09 -0.65
C ASN A 121 -2.98 0.92 -0.33
N LEU A 122 -1.84 0.85 -0.99
CA LEU A 122 -0.76 -0.07 -0.65
C LEU A 122 0.19 0.64 0.33
N ASN A 123 0.00 0.39 1.62
CA ASN A 123 0.68 1.12 2.68
C ASN A 123 1.91 0.35 3.20
N GLY A 124 3.08 1.02 3.25
CA GLY A 124 4.29 0.52 3.92
C GLY A 124 4.20 0.60 5.45
N TYR A 125 3.02 0.84 6.00
CA TYR A 125 2.73 1.01 7.42
C TYR A 125 1.35 0.43 7.76
N ASP A 126 1.04 0.30 9.06
CA ASP A 126 -0.27 -0.14 9.54
C ASP A 126 -1.15 1.08 9.84
N GLU A 127 -2.07 1.42 8.93
CA GLU A 127 -2.95 2.60 8.99
C GLU A 127 -3.74 2.69 10.30
N PHE A 128 -4.29 1.57 10.76
CA PHE A 128 -5.14 1.52 11.95
C PHE A 128 -4.43 0.98 13.19
N LYS A 129 -3.15 0.60 13.08
CA LYS A 129 -2.36 0.05 14.19
C LYS A 129 -3.03 -1.15 14.89
N ARG A 130 -3.72 -2.02 14.12
CA ARG A 130 -4.43 -3.21 14.60
C ARG A 130 -3.81 -4.52 14.14
N ASN A 131 -2.66 -4.44 13.45
CA ASN A 131 -1.91 -5.60 12.96
C ASN A 131 -2.73 -6.51 12.01
N GLU A 132 -3.65 -5.93 11.25
CA GLU A 132 -4.34 -6.64 10.18
C GLU A 132 -3.65 -6.42 8.84
N PHE A 133 -3.82 -7.38 7.91
CA PHE A 133 -3.24 -7.29 6.57
C PHE A 133 -4.07 -6.41 5.63
N ILE A 134 -5.40 -6.47 5.76
CA ILE A 134 -6.34 -5.67 4.95
C ILE A 134 -7.38 -5.04 5.86
N TYR A 135 -7.59 -3.76 5.66
CA TYR A 135 -8.70 -3.01 6.23
C TYR A 135 -9.64 -2.57 5.12
N ARG A 136 -10.95 -2.69 5.38
CA ARG A 136 -12.00 -2.21 4.46
C ARG A 136 -12.86 -1.18 5.18
N SER A 137 -12.91 0.02 4.62
CA SER A 137 -13.64 1.13 5.18
C SER A 137 -14.81 1.51 4.27
N LYS A 138 -15.98 1.72 4.89
CA LYS A 138 -17.22 2.11 4.22
C LYS A 138 -17.91 3.19 5.03
N VAL A 139 -18.79 3.95 4.40
CA VAL A 139 -19.63 4.91 5.09
C VAL A 139 -20.88 4.19 5.60
N ILE A 140 -21.04 4.15 6.92
CA ILE A 140 -22.14 3.45 7.57
C ILE A 140 -22.97 4.40 8.45
N GLU A 141 -24.24 4.09 8.63
CA GLU A 141 -25.05 4.61 9.71
C GLU A 141 -24.69 3.84 10.99
N GLU A 142 -24.22 4.56 12.01
CA GLU A 142 -23.51 3.99 13.15
C GLU A 142 -24.41 3.12 14.04
N LYS A 143 -25.65 3.54 14.27
CA LYS A 143 -26.56 2.88 15.23
C LYS A 143 -27.00 1.49 14.77
N TYR A 144 -27.30 1.34 13.46
CA TYR A 144 -27.84 0.10 12.89
C TYR A 144 -26.84 -0.60 11.98
N ASN A 145 -25.63 -0.04 11.83
CA ASN A 145 -24.57 -0.56 10.96
C ASN A 145 -25.04 -0.76 9.49
N ILE A 146 -25.81 0.20 8.99
CA ILE A 146 -26.33 0.18 7.62
C ILE A 146 -25.38 0.95 6.70
N GLU A 147 -24.93 0.31 5.63
CA GLU A 147 -24.11 0.97 4.60
C GLU A 147 -24.89 2.13 3.97
N ARG A 148 -24.31 3.34 4.05
CA ARG A 148 -24.96 4.57 3.58
C ARG A 148 -24.79 4.77 2.07
N TYR A 149 -23.59 4.43 1.55
CA TYR A 149 -23.24 4.57 0.15
C TYR A 149 -22.56 3.28 -0.30
N ASP A 150 -23.15 2.59 -1.25
CA ASP A 150 -22.65 1.34 -1.83
C ASP A 150 -21.64 1.55 -2.97
N ASN A 151 -21.51 2.80 -3.42
CA ASN A 151 -20.64 3.19 -4.52
C ASN A 151 -19.25 3.66 -4.09
N LEU A 152 -18.87 3.48 -2.81
CA LEU A 152 -17.59 3.90 -2.26
C LEU A 152 -17.00 2.86 -1.31
N GLU A 153 -15.77 2.44 -1.57
CA GLU A 153 -15.03 1.57 -0.66
C GLU A 153 -13.55 1.97 -0.63
N ILE A 154 -12.98 2.07 0.58
CA ILE A 154 -11.56 2.29 0.79
C ILE A 154 -10.94 1.00 1.31
N ILE A 155 -9.84 0.58 0.67
CA ILE A 155 -9.15 -0.66 1.01
C ILE A 155 -7.69 -0.32 1.29
N ASP A 156 -7.30 -0.47 2.55
CA ASP A 156 -5.92 -0.26 3.00
C ASP A 156 -5.23 -1.61 3.16
N ILE A 157 -4.12 -1.82 2.46
CA ILE A 157 -3.32 -3.03 2.52
C ILE A 157 -2.02 -2.73 3.23
N ASN A 158 -1.82 -3.38 4.37
CA ASN A 158 -0.64 -3.25 5.20
C ASN A 158 0.50 -4.11 4.65
N LEU A 159 1.32 -3.55 3.78
CA LEU A 159 2.50 -4.22 3.22
C LEU A 159 3.60 -4.41 4.26
N TYR A 160 3.63 -3.56 5.30
CA TYR A 160 4.58 -3.73 6.40
C TYR A 160 4.37 -5.06 7.13
N LYS A 161 3.11 -5.46 7.35
CA LYS A 161 2.80 -6.78 7.92
C LYS A 161 3.30 -7.92 7.03
N LEU A 162 3.16 -7.77 5.71
CA LEU A 162 3.66 -8.77 4.76
C LEU A 162 5.20 -8.86 4.78
N TYR A 163 5.87 -7.71 4.95
CA TYR A 163 7.31 -7.64 5.10
C TYR A 163 7.83 -8.33 6.38
N GLU A 164 7.09 -8.22 7.49
CA GLU A 164 7.44 -8.89 8.75
C GLU A 164 7.14 -10.39 8.77
N MET A 165 6.35 -10.90 7.80
CA MET A 165 6.02 -12.33 7.73
C MET A 165 7.25 -13.16 7.39
N ASP A 166 7.35 -14.33 8.03
CA ASP A 166 8.32 -15.35 7.60
C ASP A 166 8.04 -15.76 6.16
N TYR A 167 9.08 -15.79 5.35
CA TYR A 167 9.01 -16.22 3.96
C TYR A 167 8.35 -17.60 3.79
N ASN A 168 8.61 -18.53 4.68
CA ASN A 168 8.02 -19.87 4.62
C ASN A 168 6.50 -19.82 4.75
N LEU A 169 5.96 -18.92 5.58
CA LEU A 169 4.50 -18.74 5.70
C LEU A 169 3.88 -18.20 4.39
N VAL A 170 4.61 -17.39 3.65
CA VAL A 170 4.15 -16.92 2.34
C VAL A 170 4.24 -18.02 1.29
N MET A 171 5.32 -18.82 1.32
CA MET A 171 5.55 -19.95 0.41
C MET A 171 4.49 -21.05 0.56
N GLU A 172 4.25 -21.48 1.79
CA GLU A 172 3.33 -22.57 2.12
C GLU A 172 1.87 -22.13 2.07
N GLY A 173 1.63 -20.81 2.20
CA GLY A 173 0.29 -20.26 2.15
C GLY A 173 -0.39 -20.44 0.79
N THR A 174 -1.71 -20.47 0.79
CA THR A 174 -2.54 -20.51 -0.43
C THR A 174 -3.02 -19.13 -0.88
N ASP A 175 -2.68 -18.08 -0.12
CA ASP A 175 -3.13 -16.71 -0.36
C ASP A 175 -2.39 -16.10 -1.58
N GLU A 176 -3.07 -16.12 -2.71
CA GLU A 176 -2.54 -15.62 -3.98
C GLU A 176 -2.25 -14.10 -3.93
N LEU A 177 -3.08 -13.33 -3.23
CA LEU A 177 -2.88 -11.89 -3.07
C LEU A 177 -1.57 -11.58 -2.34
N LYS A 178 -1.30 -12.28 -1.21
CA LYS A 178 -0.04 -12.13 -0.49
C LYS A 178 1.17 -12.51 -1.35
N LYS A 179 1.07 -13.61 -2.09
CA LYS A 179 2.15 -14.02 -3.02
C LYS A 179 2.41 -12.95 -4.08
N MET A 180 1.36 -12.38 -4.67
CA MET A 180 1.53 -11.30 -5.64
C MET A 180 2.15 -10.06 -5.00
N LEU A 181 1.64 -9.61 -3.87
CA LEU A 181 2.13 -8.42 -3.17
C LEU A 181 3.54 -8.59 -2.59
N TYR A 182 4.00 -9.82 -2.40
CA TYR A 182 5.36 -10.09 -1.92
C TYR A 182 6.43 -9.55 -2.89
N LEU A 183 6.09 -9.38 -4.17
CA LEU A 183 6.94 -8.70 -5.15
C LEU A 183 7.32 -7.27 -4.71
N PHE A 184 6.45 -6.58 -3.98
CA PHE A 184 6.67 -5.20 -3.52
C PHE A 184 7.57 -5.10 -2.29
N VAL A 185 7.60 -6.14 -1.46
CA VAL A 185 8.27 -6.10 -0.15
C VAL A 185 9.55 -6.93 -0.09
N CYS A 186 9.77 -7.84 -1.04
CA CYS A 186 10.93 -8.72 -1.07
C CYS A 186 12.00 -8.16 -2.01
N ASP A 187 13.18 -7.90 -1.49
CA ASP A 187 14.36 -7.47 -2.25
C ASP A 187 15.28 -8.64 -2.65
N ASP A 188 15.04 -9.85 -2.12
CA ASP A 188 15.79 -11.06 -2.45
C ASP A 188 15.20 -11.73 -3.68
N ASN A 189 15.90 -11.59 -4.81
CA ASN A 189 15.48 -12.17 -6.08
C ASN A 189 15.42 -13.71 -6.07
N ASP A 190 16.29 -14.38 -5.32
CA ASP A 190 16.31 -15.85 -5.25
C ASP A 190 15.10 -16.39 -4.50
N LEU A 191 14.66 -15.66 -3.47
CA LEU A 191 13.41 -15.95 -2.79
C LEU A 191 12.20 -15.78 -3.73
N LEU A 192 12.15 -14.68 -4.49
CA LEU A 192 11.08 -14.44 -5.47
C LEU A 192 11.05 -15.51 -6.58
N VAL A 193 12.21 -15.93 -7.08
CA VAL A 193 12.30 -17.01 -8.08
C VAL A 193 11.72 -18.32 -7.53
N ARG A 194 12.03 -18.67 -6.28
CA ARG A 194 11.47 -19.85 -5.61
C ARG A 194 9.97 -19.70 -5.36
N LEU A 195 9.53 -18.54 -4.85
CA LEU A 195 8.11 -18.26 -4.58
C LEU A 195 7.24 -18.46 -5.84
N TYR A 196 7.76 -18.07 -6.99
CA TYR A 196 7.02 -18.15 -8.26
C TYR A 196 7.38 -19.38 -9.11
N GLU A 197 8.01 -20.41 -8.55
CA GLU A 197 8.53 -21.53 -9.33
C GLU A 197 7.43 -22.28 -10.11
N GLY A 198 6.27 -22.46 -9.64
CA GLY A 198 5.13 -23.07 -10.35
C GLY A 198 4.32 -22.11 -11.23
N ASP A 199 4.48 -20.79 -11.02
CA ASP A 199 3.64 -19.77 -11.63
C ASP A 199 4.28 -19.14 -12.88
N ARG A 200 3.81 -19.57 -14.07
CA ARG A 200 4.29 -19.04 -15.36
C ARG A 200 4.01 -17.54 -15.52
N PHE A 201 2.92 -17.05 -14.93
CA PHE A 201 2.55 -15.65 -15.04
C PHE A 201 3.45 -14.80 -14.16
N MET A 202 3.58 -15.13 -12.87
CA MET A 202 4.45 -14.40 -11.96
C MET A 202 5.93 -14.46 -12.35
N LYS A 203 6.40 -15.56 -12.94
CA LYS A 203 7.76 -15.62 -13.55
C LYS A 203 7.95 -14.56 -14.64
N LYS A 204 6.94 -14.31 -15.49
CA LYS A 204 7.02 -13.25 -16.51
C LYS A 204 7.02 -11.86 -15.88
N VAL A 205 6.21 -11.66 -14.84
CA VAL A 205 6.16 -10.40 -14.08
C VAL A 205 7.51 -10.12 -13.43
N LEU A 206 8.09 -11.10 -12.72
CA LEU A 206 9.41 -10.97 -12.08
C LEU A 206 10.51 -10.67 -13.12
N LYS A 207 10.51 -11.36 -14.26
CA LYS A 207 11.46 -11.10 -15.34
C LYS A 207 11.36 -9.67 -15.86
N GLU A 208 10.14 -9.15 -16.03
CA GLU A 208 9.91 -7.78 -16.48
C GLU A 208 10.33 -6.78 -15.41
N ALA A 209 9.99 -7.01 -14.14
CA ALA A 209 10.42 -6.19 -13.03
C ALA A 209 11.95 -6.10 -12.94
N ASN A 210 12.65 -7.23 -13.05
CA ASN A 210 14.12 -7.26 -13.02
C ASN A 210 14.74 -6.54 -14.24
N ARG A 211 14.12 -6.63 -15.41
CA ARG A 211 14.57 -5.91 -16.61
C ARG A 211 14.47 -4.39 -16.43
N LEU A 212 13.37 -3.93 -15.84
CA LEU A 212 13.12 -2.51 -15.58
C LEU A 212 14.04 -1.96 -14.48
N LYS A 213 14.31 -2.75 -13.43
CA LYS A 213 15.21 -2.35 -12.35
C LYS A 213 16.59 -1.93 -12.84
N VAL A 214 17.15 -2.65 -13.79
CA VAL A 214 18.45 -2.31 -14.39
C VAL A 214 18.40 -0.96 -15.13
N ASN A 215 17.31 -0.70 -15.86
CA ASN A 215 17.15 0.55 -16.60
C ASN A 215 16.86 1.76 -15.70
N ILE A 216 16.17 1.52 -14.58
CA ILE A 216 15.80 2.58 -13.62
C ILE A 216 17.00 3.01 -12.79
N ASP A 217 17.89 2.10 -12.44
CA ASP A 217 19.12 2.44 -11.70
C ASP A 217 19.98 3.48 -12.46
N ASP A 218 19.93 3.48 -13.79
CA ASP A 218 20.60 4.47 -14.65
C ASP A 218 19.84 5.83 -14.70
N LEU A 219 18.51 5.79 -14.58
CA LEU A 219 17.65 6.98 -14.65
C LEU A 219 17.47 7.68 -13.30
N LEU A 220 17.61 6.96 -12.18
CA LEU A 220 17.32 7.43 -10.82
C LEU A 220 18.54 7.99 -10.07
N LEU A 221 19.64 8.28 -10.73
CA LEU A 221 20.83 8.87 -10.08
C LEU A 221 20.53 10.18 -9.33
N TYR A 222 19.51 10.93 -9.77
CA TYR A 222 19.09 12.18 -9.14
C TYR A 222 18.09 12.03 -7.98
N ASP A 223 17.24 11.00 -8.00
CA ASP A 223 16.20 10.80 -6.97
C ASP A 223 16.64 9.86 -5.84
N LYS A 224 17.75 9.13 -6.02
CA LYS A 224 18.29 8.23 -4.97
C LYS A 224 18.61 8.96 -3.66
N GLU A 225 19.05 10.21 -3.74
CA GLU A 225 19.39 11.00 -2.55
C GLU A 225 18.13 11.43 -1.77
N GLU A 226 17.05 11.78 -2.46
CA GLU A 226 15.79 12.17 -1.83
C GLU A 226 15.11 10.96 -1.17
N ILE A 227 14.99 9.85 -1.92
CA ILE A 227 14.44 8.60 -1.39
C ILE A 227 15.28 8.08 -0.21
N LYS A 228 16.63 8.12 -0.31
CA LYS A 228 17.50 7.73 0.81
C LYS A 228 17.31 8.62 2.02
N ARG A 229 17.13 9.92 1.82
CA ARG A 229 16.87 10.86 2.90
C ARG A 229 15.55 10.56 3.58
N ASP A 230 14.46 10.37 2.84
CA ASP A 230 13.13 10.10 3.35
C ASP A 230 13.09 8.75 4.10
N VAL A 231 13.70 7.70 3.53
CA VAL A 231 13.86 6.39 4.19
C VAL A 231 14.73 6.51 5.45
N TYR A 232 15.79 7.32 5.39
CA TYR A 232 16.66 7.55 6.54
C TYR A 232 15.91 8.29 7.65
N GLU A 233 15.20 9.37 7.33
CA GLU A 233 14.44 10.18 8.31
C GLU A 233 13.33 9.35 8.97
N ALA A 234 12.57 8.58 8.19
CA ALA A 234 11.57 7.66 8.73
C ALA A 234 12.19 6.56 9.60
N GLY A 235 13.29 5.98 9.15
CA GLY A 235 14.04 4.99 9.93
C GLY A 235 14.64 5.55 11.22
N VAL A 236 15.04 6.84 11.24
CA VAL A 236 15.51 7.54 12.46
C VAL A 236 14.33 7.80 13.39
N LYS A 237 13.22 8.35 12.88
CA LYS A 237 11.99 8.60 13.67
C LYS A 237 11.52 7.32 14.34
N ARG A 238 11.40 6.23 13.58
CA ARG A 238 10.95 4.93 14.13
C ARG A 238 11.91 4.36 15.16
N ARG A 239 13.24 4.41 14.94
CA ARG A 239 14.21 3.96 15.94
C ARG A 239 14.12 4.75 17.23
N ASN A 240 13.97 6.07 17.15
CA ASN A 240 13.79 6.93 18.31
C ASN A 240 12.52 6.56 19.07
N SER A 241 11.40 6.31 18.38
CA SER A 241 10.15 5.85 18.98
C SER A 241 10.35 4.53 19.74
N ILE A 242 11.01 3.55 19.13
CA ILE A 242 11.32 2.25 19.77
C ILE A 242 12.24 2.44 21.00
N GLU A 243 13.29 3.24 20.90
CA GLU A 243 14.20 3.50 22.02
C GLU A 243 13.49 4.19 23.20
N ILE A 244 12.59 5.13 22.90
CA ILE A 244 11.76 5.80 23.93
C ILE A 244 10.81 4.79 24.56
N ALA A 245 10.11 3.98 23.76
CA ALA A 245 9.22 2.94 24.26
C ALA A 245 9.91 1.95 25.19
N ILE A 246 11.12 1.47 24.81
CA ILE A 246 11.93 0.58 25.66
C ILE A 246 12.27 1.24 27.00
N LYS A 247 12.64 2.53 27.01
CA LYS A 247 12.94 3.27 28.23
C LYS A 247 11.71 3.42 29.12
N LEU A 248 10.55 3.70 28.53
CA LEU A 248 9.28 3.83 29.25
C LEU A 248 8.80 2.50 29.82
N LEU A 249 8.92 1.40 29.05
CA LEU A 249 8.60 0.05 29.50
C LEU A 249 9.49 -0.41 30.67
N LYS A 250 10.80 -0.11 30.62
CA LYS A 250 11.75 -0.41 31.72
C LYS A 250 11.44 0.41 32.98
N ASN A 251 10.86 1.60 32.84
CA ASN A 251 10.46 2.45 33.98
C ASN A 251 9.18 2.00 34.70
N GLN A 252 8.34 1.18 34.09
CA GLN A 252 7.10 0.61 34.64
C GLN A 252 6.12 1.63 35.24
N LYS A 253 6.13 2.88 34.76
CA LYS A 253 5.28 3.96 35.26
C LYS A 253 4.05 4.23 34.40
N TYR A 254 4.03 3.72 33.17
CA TYR A 254 3.04 4.02 32.15
C TYR A 254 2.38 2.73 31.67
N THR A 255 1.12 2.83 31.25
CA THR A 255 0.41 1.73 30.59
C THR A 255 0.91 1.55 29.15
N PHE A 256 0.60 0.42 28.53
CA PHE A 256 0.99 0.18 27.14
C PHE A 256 0.32 1.16 26.18
N GLU A 257 -0.93 1.54 26.47
CA GLU A 257 -1.68 2.55 25.72
C GLU A 257 -1.01 3.92 25.79
N GLU A 258 -0.62 4.36 27.01
CA GLU A 258 0.09 5.62 27.18
C GLU A 258 1.43 5.64 26.46
N ILE A 259 2.17 4.51 26.49
CA ILE A 259 3.44 4.38 25.78
C ILE A 259 3.19 4.41 24.26
N ALA A 260 2.17 3.73 23.76
CA ALA A 260 1.80 3.75 22.35
C ALA A 260 1.51 5.17 21.88
N ASP A 261 0.72 5.93 22.64
CA ASP A 261 0.38 7.33 22.34
C ASP A 261 1.61 8.25 22.36
N MET A 262 2.49 8.10 23.37
CA MET A 262 3.70 8.93 23.48
C MET A 262 4.75 8.66 22.42
N THR A 263 4.75 7.46 21.84
CA THR A 263 5.80 7.02 20.91
C THR A 263 5.33 6.90 19.47
N ASP A 264 4.03 7.09 19.22
CA ASP A 264 3.38 6.86 17.91
C ASP A 264 3.55 5.41 17.39
N LEU A 265 3.78 4.45 18.31
CA LEU A 265 3.81 3.02 18.01
C LEU A 265 2.42 2.41 18.18
N ALA A 266 2.15 1.33 17.44
CA ALA A 266 0.93 0.56 17.68
C ALA A 266 1.01 -0.19 19.02
N LEU A 267 -0.15 -0.41 19.66
CA LEU A 267 -0.22 -1.09 20.95
C LEU A 267 0.46 -2.47 20.91
N TYR A 268 0.20 -3.24 19.86
CA TYR A 268 0.82 -4.56 19.67
C TYR A 268 2.35 -4.51 19.54
N GLU A 269 2.91 -3.40 19.03
CA GLU A 269 4.36 -3.21 18.96
C GLU A 269 4.95 -2.97 20.35
N VAL A 270 4.26 -2.19 21.19
CA VAL A 270 4.66 -1.96 22.58
C VAL A 270 4.61 -3.27 23.37
N GLU A 271 3.56 -4.09 23.19
CA GLU A 271 3.44 -5.42 23.80
C GLU A 271 4.56 -6.36 23.36
N LYS A 272 4.90 -6.36 22.06
CA LYS A 272 6.02 -7.14 21.51
C LYS A 272 7.37 -6.72 22.11
N LEU A 273 7.61 -5.40 22.24
CA LEU A 273 8.81 -4.87 22.87
C LEU A 273 8.89 -5.29 24.36
N LYS A 274 7.78 -5.26 25.08
CA LYS A 274 7.72 -5.71 26.47
C LYS A 274 8.10 -7.19 26.60
N LYS A 275 7.56 -8.03 25.72
CA LYS A 275 7.88 -9.46 25.68
C LYS A 275 9.38 -9.68 25.43
N GLN A 276 9.98 -8.96 24.49
CA GLN A 276 11.41 -9.05 24.19
C GLN A 276 12.28 -8.61 25.36
N ILE A 277 11.86 -7.57 26.12
CA ILE A 277 12.53 -7.14 27.36
C ILE A 277 12.47 -8.25 28.41
N ASP A 278 11.30 -8.87 28.60
CA ASP A 278 11.10 -9.92 29.62
C ASP A 278 11.87 -11.21 29.28
N GLU A 279 12.06 -11.49 28.00
CA GLU A 279 12.84 -12.62 27.48
C GLU A 279 14.35 -12.31 27.45
N GLY A 280 14.76 -11.08 27.75
CA GLY A 280 16.17 -10.66 27.81
C GLY A 280 16.83 -10.52 26.43
N GLU A 281 16.03 -10.29 25.39
CA GLU A 281 16.52 -10.08 24.03
C GLU A 281 17.00 -8.65 23.78
N ILE A 282 16.44 -7.66 24.55
CA ILE A 282 16.79 -6.21 24.46
C ILE A 282 16.81 -5.52 25.83
#